data_14633a6bf812955bddbbc90f68f36687
#
_entry.id   14633a6bf812955bddbbc90f68f36687
#
_cell.length_a   1.000
_cell.length_b   1.000
_cell.length_c   1.000
_cell.angle_alpha   90.00
_cell.angle_beta   90.00
_cell.angle_gamma   90.00
#
_symmetry.space_group_name_H-M   'P 1'
#
loop_
_entity.id
_entity.type
_entity.pdbx_description
1 polymer ?
#
loop_
_entity_poly.entity_id
_entity_poly.type
_entity_poly.pdbx_seq_one_letter_code
_entity_poly.pdbx_strand_id
1 'polypeptide(L)'
;MSQPTASIDKTYKLLIGGQWVVGDEGTCAVVNPATEEIVGYAPEASVAQAEAAAQAAHDAFPAWWRTPPAERARLLQALADTLRERQGDLVPLIISETGATAMVGSRMQVPVAIERCERYARSATRSWDIALPPSVMQATPLAAGGLIGGVVHRQPVGVVACISPYNFPLVNMVGKIAPALAVGCTVVMKPAPQDPLAIIELAEIMHAVGFPPGVVNVITSSKPAPAAALTTSPNVDMVSFTGSTGVGVRIMEAGAATMKRQLLELGGKGAGLVLHDADIAKAVGAIQSVWSFHSGQI
;
A
#
# COMPACT_ATOMS: atom_id res chain seq x y z
N MET A 1 28.44 -11.76 -10.70
CA MET A 1 27.72 -10.49 -10.52
C MET A 1 27.84 -10.16 -9.06
N SER A 2 28.60 -9.11 -8.70
CA SER A 2 28.71 -8.64 -7.32
C SER A 2 27.32 -8.23 -6.85
N GLN A 3 26.84 -8.80 -5.75
CA GLN A 3 25.63 -8.34 -5.09
C GLN A 3 25.87 -6.88 -4.68
N PRO A 4 24.98 -5.94 -5.03
CA PRO A 4 25.02 -4.64 -4.42
C PRO A 4 24.63 -4.87 -2.97
N THR A 5 25.57 -4.67 -2.09
CA THR A 5 25.39 -4.63 -0.64
C THR A 5 24.37 -3.52 -0.36
N ALA A 6 23.13 -3.91 -0.03
CA ALA A 6 22.31 -3.04 0.80
C ALA A 6 23.23 -2.63 1.96
N SER A 7 23.47 -1.34 2.10
CA SER A 7 24.47 -0.90 3.06
C SER A 7 23.94 -1.20 4.45
N ILE A 8 24.50 -2.21 5.12
CA ILE A 8 24.28 -2.48 6.56
C ILE A 8 24.47 -1.20 7.39
N ASP A 9 25.24 -0.25 6.86
CA ASP A 9 25.55 1.03 7.48
C ASP A 9 24.46 2.10 7.28
N LYS A 10 23.43 1.86 6.44
CA LYS A 10 22.36 2.83 6.25
C LYS A 10 21.46 2.89 7.48
N THR A 11 21.34 4.08 8.08
CA THR A 11 20.39 4.34 9.16
C THR A 11 19.02 4.69 8.58
N TYR A 12 18.10 3.75 8.63
CA TYR A 12 16.71 3.96 8.24
C TYR A 12 15.91 4.70 9.31
N LYS A 13 14.94 5.51 8.89
CA LYS A 13 14.08 6.31 9.77
C LYS A 13 12.62 6.19 9.37
N LEU A 14 11.71 6.50 10.28
CA LEU A 14 10.29 6.68 10.01
C LEU A 14 10.06 8.01 9.31
N LEU A 15 9.05 8.09 8.44
CA LEU A 15 8.58 9.36 7.87
C LEU A 15 7.24 9.72 8.50
N ILE A 16 7.20 10.79 9.27
CA ILE A 16 5.99 11.27 9.95
C ILE A 16 5.84 12.77 9.70
N GLY A 17 4.74 13.19 9.08
CA GLY A 17 4.48 14.60 8.84
C GLY A 17 5.52 15.31 7.95
N GLY A 18 6.22 14.55 7.10
CA GLY A 18 7.32 15.05 6.27
C GLY A 18 8.68 15.14 6.99
N GLN A 19 8.77 14.64 8.22
CA GLN A 19 10.02 14.60 9.01
C GLN A 19 10.54 13.16 9.16
N TRP A 20 11.85 13.00 8.99
CA TRP A 20 12.53 11.74 9.23
C TRP A 20 12.92 11.61 10.70
N VAL A 21 12.27 10.69 11.40
CA VAL A 21 12.44 10.48 12.86
C VAL A 21 12.94 9.08 13.16
N VAL A 22 13.66 8.93 14.25
CA VAL A 22 14.07 7.60 14.75
C VAL A 22 12.87 6.87 15.37
N GLY A 23 12.94 5.55 15.42
CA GLY A 23 11.94 4.77 16.14
C GLY A 23 12.14 4.87 17.65
N ASP A 24 11.08 5.18 18.40
CA ASP A 24 11.13 5.30 19.86
C ASP A 24 11.42 3.96 20.57
N GLU A 25 11.14 2.85 19.90
CA GLU A 25 11.31 1.48 20.43
C GLU A 25 12.62 0.82 19.95
N GLY A 26 13.55 1.62 19.39
CA GLY A 26 14.83 1.15 18.87
C GLY A 26 14.77 0.67 17.42
N THR A 27 15.45 -0.43 17.13
CA THR A 27 15.55 -1.01 15.79
C THR A 27 15.38 -2.52 15.82
N CYS A 28 14.87 -3.10 14.71
CA CYS A 28 14.77 -4.53 14.49
C CYS A 28 15.65 -4.94 13.30
N ALA A 29 16.40 -6.05 13.45
CA ALA A 29 17.19 -6.60 12.36
C ALA A 29 16.26 -7.20 11.29
N VAL A 30 16.55 -6.87 10.03
CA VAL A 30 15.94 -7.49 8.85
C VAL A 30 16.89 -8.55 8.34
N VAL A 31 16.42 -9.79 8.25
CA VAL A 31 17.25 -10.96 7.94
C VAL A 31 16.92 -11.50 6.56
N ASN A 32 17.93 -11.75 5.76
CA ASN A 32 17.79 -12.45 4.48
C ASN A 32 17.40 -13.91 4.74
N PRO A 33 16.21 -14.37 4.35
CA PRO A 33 15.76 -15.73 4.65
C PRO A 33 16.51 -16.83 3.89
N ALA A 34 17.32 -16.49 2.88
CA ALA A 34 18.12 -17.44 2.14
C ALA A 34 19.55 -17.62 2.69
N THR A 35 20.14 -16.58 3.28
CA THR A 35 21.53 -16.60 3.80
C THR A 35 21.62 -16.49 5.31
N GLU A 36 20.51 -16.12 5.97
CA GLU A 36 20.41 -15.82 7.40
C GLU A 36 21.28 -14.61 7.85
N GLU A 37 21.80 -13.85 6.90
CA GLU A 37 22.59 -12.65 7.17
C GLU A 37 21.67 -11.44 7.38
N ILE A 38 22.15 -10.47 8.16
CA ILE A 38 21.43 -9.21 8.37
C ILE A 38 21.52 -8.35 7.10
N VAL A 39 20.40 -7.94 6.55
CA VAL A 39 20.27 -7.02 5.41
C VAL A 39 20.38 -5.57 5.87
N GLY A 40 19.83 -5.25 7.03
CA GLY A 40 19.83 -3.91 7.63
C GLY A 40 18.99 -3.87 8.89
N TYR A 41 18.77 -2.66 9.42
CA TYR A 41 18.00 -2.43 10.64
C TYR A 41 16.85 -1.47 10.37
N ALA A 42 15.62 -1.92 10.61
CA ALA A 42 14.43 -1.08 10.50
C ALA A 42 14.13 -0.38 11.83
N PRO A 43 13.72 0.89 11.84
CA PRO A 43 13.31 1.57 13.06
C PRO A 43 12.02 0.94 13.63
N GLU A 44 11.92 0.87 14.95
CA GLU A 44 10.74 0.37 15.66
C GLU A 44 9.89 1.53 16.17
N ALA A 45 8.72 1.72 15.56
CA ALA A 45 7.79 2.76 15.97
C ALA A 45 7.06 2.39 17.27
N SER A 46 6.85 3.38 18.13
CA SER A 46 5.91 3.30 19.25
C SER A 46 4.44 3.48 18.80
N VAL A 47 3.51 3.16 19.68
CA VAL A 47 2.08 3.48 19.48
C VAL A 47 1.88 4.99 19.30
N ALA A 48 2.59 5.82 20.06
CA ALA A 48 2.53 7.28 19.95
C ALA A 48 2.98 7.77 18.55
N GLN A 49 4.02 7.18 17.98
CA GLN A 49 4.46 7.50 16.63
C GLN A 49 3.47 7.05 15.56
N ALA A 50 2.77 5.93 15.75
CA ALA A 50 1.70 5.50 14.86
C ALA A 50 0.51 6.49 14.88
N GLU A 51 0.11 6.94 16.06
CA GLU A 51 -0.94 7.97 16.22
C GLU A 51 -0.49 9.32 15.64
N ALA A 52 0.77 9.71 15.82
CA ALA A 52 1.32 10.93 15.22
C ALA A 52 1.33 10.86 13.69
N ALA A 53 1.62 9.69 13.10
CA ALA A 53 1.54 9.49 11.65
C ALA A 53 0.09 9.58 11.14
N ALA A 54 -0.87 9.00 11.87
CA ALA A 54 -2.29 9.11 11.57
C ALA A 54 -2.78 10.57 11.66
N GLN A 55 -2.38 11.29 12.70
CA GLN A 55 -2.70 12.71 12.87
C GLN A 55 -2.11 13.56 11.75
N ALA A 56 -0.83 13.36 11.41
CA ALA A 56 -0.18 14.09 10.31
C ALA A 56 -0.88 13.86 8.97
N ALA A 57 -1.31 12.61 8.70
CA ALA A 57 -2.08 12.28 7.51
C ALA A 57 -3.46 12.96 7.51
N HIS A 58 -4.13 13.02 8.66
CA HIS A 58 -5.42 13.69 8.83
C HIS A 58 -5.31 15.20 8.58
N ASP A 59 -4.31 15.85 9.15
CA ASP A 59 -4.08 17.28 9.00
C ASP A 59 -3.73 17.68 7.56
N ALA A 60 -3.01 16.82 6.83
CA ALA A 60 -2.65 17.03 5.43
C ALA A 60 -3.81 16.75 4.45
N PHE A 61 -4.80 15.95 4.83
CA PHE A 61 -5.88 15.50 3.95
C PHE A 61 -6.66 16.65 3.30
N PRO A 62 -7.14 17.69 3.99
CA PRO A 62 -7.93 18.75 3.37
C PRO A 62 -7.22 19.52 2.27
N ALA A 63 -5.90 19.73 2.41
CA ALA A 63 -5.08 20.38 1.40
C ALA A 63 -4.82 19.45 0.21
N TRP A 64 -4.47 18.19 0.48
CA TRP A 64 -4.21 17.18 -0.55
C TRP A 64 -5.44 16.87 -1.39
N TRP A 65 -6.60 16.74 -0.78
CA TRP A 65 -7.86 16.56 -1.51
C TRP A 65 -8.13 17.70 -2.50
N ARG A 66 -7.84 18.96 -2.11
CA ARG A 66 -8.02 20.14 -2.97
C ARG A 66 -6.93 20.29 -4.03
N THR A 67 -5.84 19.54 -3.94
CA THR A 67 -4.78 19.54 -4.95
C THR A 67 -5.36 19.12 -6.31
N PRO A 68 -5.09 19.88 -7.39
CA PRO A 68 -5.61 19.57 -8.69
C PRO A 68 -5.28 18.11 -9.11
N PRO A 69 -6.21 17.37 -9.72
CA PRO A 69 -5.96 16.00 -10.18
C PRO A 69 -4.74 15.85 -11.07
N ALA A 70 -4.44 16.86 -11.90
CA ALA A 70 -3.27 16.87 -12.76
C ALA A 70 -1.96 16.90 -11.96
N GLU A 71 -1.92 17.59 -10.82
CA GLU A 71 -0.73 17.62 -9.95
C GLU A 71 -0.54 16.30 -9.22
N ARG A 72 -1.61 15.67 -8.73
CA ARG A 72 -1.54 14.31 -8.18
C ARG A 72 -1.05 13.29 -9.22
N ALA A 73 -1.54 13.43 -10.47
CA ALA A 73 -1.07 12.62 -11.59
C ALA A 73 0.41 12.82 -11.88
N ARG A 74 0.89 14.07 -11.88
CA ARG A 74 2.30 14.43 -12.09
C ARG A 74 3.20 13.78 -11.03
N LEU A 75 2.82 13.84 -9.75
CA LEU A 75 3.58 13.24 -8.65
C LEU A 75 3.62 11.71 -8.75
N LEU A 76 2.51 11.06 -9.11
CA LEU A 76 2.47 9.62 -9.33
C LEU A 76 3.31 9.20 -10.55
N GLN A 77 3.33 10.00 -11.60
CA GLN A 77 4.20 9.74 -12.76
C GLN A 77 5.68 9.92 -12.38
N ALA A 78 6.03 10.98 -11.65
CA ALA A 78 7.39 11.19 -11.16
C ALA A 78 7.85 10.04 -10.24
N LEU A 79 6.96 9.51 -9.41
CA LEU A 79 7.22 8.30 -8.61
C LEU A 79 7.53 7.11 -9.52
N ALA A 80 6.74 6.87 -10.58
CA ALA A 80 6.97 5.77 -11.52
C ALA A 80 8.33 5.91 -12.22
N ASP A 81 8.68 7.12 -12.64
CA ASP A 81 9.95 7.40 -13.33
C ASP A 81 11.15 7.19 -12.40
N THR A 82 11.07 7.69 -11.15
CA THR A 82 12.14 7.48 -10.16
C THR A 82 12.27 6.02 -9.73
N LEU A 83 11.16 5.29 -9.59
CA LEU A 83 11.21 3.83 -9.34
C LEU A 83 11.92 3.09 -10.47
N ARG A 84 11.74 3.52 -11.72
CA ARG A 84 12.42 2.95 -12.88
C ARG A 84 13.93 3.22 -12.83
N GLU A 85 14.33 4.44 -12.50
CA GLU A 85 15.74 4.81 -12.33
C GLU A 85 16.42 4.04 -11.19
N ARG A 86 15.70 3.83 -10.08
CA ARG A 86 16.18 3.15 -8.87
C ARG A 86 16.01 1.62 -8.90
N GLN A 87 15.53 1.05 -10.02
CA GLN A 87 15.30 -0.40 -10.13
C GLN A 87 16.56 -1.21 -9.84
N GLY A 88 17.74 -0.72 -10.24
CA GLY A 88 19.02 -1.38 -10.00
C GLY A 88 19.34 -1.59 -8.52
N ASP A 89 18.89 -0.70 -7.65
CA ASP A 89 19.10 -0.76 -6.20
C ASP A 89 17.97 -1.49 -5.48
N LEU A 90 16.72 -1.23 -5.90
CA LEU A 90 15.53 -1.76 -5.23
C LEU A 90 15.36 -3.27 -5.44
N VAL A 91 15.67 -3.79 -6.62
CA VAL A 91 15.50 -5.23 -6.91
C VAL A 91 16.38 -6.10 -6.01
N PRO A 92 17.71 -5.84 -5.88
CA PRO A 92 18.54 -6.62 -4.96
C PRO A 92 18.09 -6.50 -3.51
N LEU A 93 17.70 -5.31 -3.05
CA LEU A 93 17.19 -5.11 -1.69
C LEU A 93 15.95 -5.96 -1.43
N ILE A 94 14.95 -5.91 -2.32
CA ILE A 94 13.72 -6.70 -2.19
C ILE A 94 14.03 -8.21 -2.19
N ILE A 95 14.93 -8.68 -3.06
CA ILE A 95 15.33 -10.09 -3.08
C ILE A 95 15.96 -10.47 -1.73
N SER A 96 16.81 -9.62 -1.19
CA SER A 96 17.48 -9.89 0.09
C SER A 96 16.52 -9.92 1.28
N GLU A 97 15.51 -9.04 1.31
CA GLU A 97 14.53 -8.99 2.40
C GLU A 97 13.53 -10.16 2.31
N THR A 98 13.08 -10.52 1.11
CA THR A 98 11.95 -11.43 0.91
C THR A 98 12.36 -12.88 0.61
N GLY A 99 13.61 -13.11 0.23
CA GLY A 99 14.03 -14.39 -0.36
C GLY A 99 13.36 -14.68 -1.71
N ALA A 100 12.93 -13.62 -2.40
CA ALA A 100 12.31 -13.75 -3.72
C ALA A 100 13.28 -14.35 -4.75
N THR A 101 12.73 -15.12 -5.70
CA THR A 101 13.52 -15.52 -6.86
C THR A 101 13.94 -14.30 -7.68
N ALA A 102 15.06 -14.38 -8.39
CA ALA A 102 15.52 -13.29 -9.25
C ALA A 102 14.46 -12.86 -10.28
N MET A 103 13.65 -13.80 -10.78
CA MET A 103 12.55 -13.54 -11.69
C MET A 103 11.46 -12.69 -11.01
N VAL A 104 11.04 -13.05 -9.80
CA VAL A 104 10.00 -12.31 -9.06
C VAL A 104 10.50 -10.92 -8.70
N GLY A 105 11.72 -10.79 -8.14
CA GLY A 105 12.30 -9.50 -7.80
C GLY A 105 12.40 -8.57 -9.01
N SER A 106 12.95 -9.07 -10.12
CA SER A 106 13.25 -8.25 -11.30
C SER A 106 12.05 -7.97 -12.22
N ARG A 107 11.03 -8.85 -12.25
CA ARG A 107 9.91 -8.72 -13.19
C ARG A 107 8.56 -8.43 -12.56
N MET A 108 8.39 -8.75 -11.27
CA MET A 108 7.08 -8.64 -10.61
C MET A 108 7.03 -7.50 -9.61
N GLN A 109 8.07 -7.28 -8.81
CA GLN A 109 8.03 -6.29 -7.73
C GLN A 109 8.11 -4.86 -8.27
N VAL A 110 9.27 -4.44 -8.76
CA VAL A 110 9.48 -3.06 -9.20
C VAL A 110 8.74 -2.74 -10.51
N PRO A 111 8.77 -3.58 -11.57
CA PRO A 111 8.07 -3.25 -12.81
C PRO A 111 6.56 -3.14 -12.65
N VAL A 112 5.92 -4.02 -11.86
CA VAL A 112 4.47 -3.95 -11.61
C VAL A 112 4.13 -2.74 -10.73
N ALA A 113 4.99 -2.36 -9.79
CA ALA A 113 4.82 -1.13 -9.01
C ALA A 113 4.85 0.11 -9.91
N ILE A 114 5.79 0.18 -10.86
CA ILE A 114 5.88 1.25 -11.86
C ILE A 114 4.59 1.32 -12.69
N GLU A 115 4.16 0.19 -13.26
CA GLU A 115 2.93 0.12 -14.06
C GLU A 115 1.69 0.59 -13.27
N ARG A 116 1.60 0.23 -12.00
CA ARG A 116 0.51 0.70 -11.11
C ARG A 116 0.57 2.20 -10.91
N CYS A 117 1.73 2.79 -10.63
CA CYS A 117 1.86 4.24 -10.50
C CYS A 117 1.42 4.96 -11.79
N GLU A 118 1.88 4.52 -12.96
CA GLU A 118 1.48 5.09 -14.25
C GLU A 118 -0.03 4.93 -14.52
N ARG A 119 -0.58 3.76 -14.23
CA ARG A 119 -2.02 3.51 -14.37
C ARG A 119 -2.85 4.46 -13.53
N TYR A 120 -2.47 4.66 -12.26
CA TYR A 120 -3.20 5.54 -11.36
C TYR A 120 -2.92 7.02 -11.59
N ALA A 121 -1.75 7.38 -12.12
CA ALA A 121 -1.48 8.72 -12.64
C ALA A 121 -2.49 9.08 -13.75
N ARG A 122 -2.65 8.19 -14.75
CA ARG A 122 -3.68 8.37 -15.81
C ARG A 122 -5.11 8.39 -15.27
N SER A 123 -5.38 7.61 -14.23
CA SER A 123 -6.72 7.52 -13.63
C SER A 123 -7.08 8.73 -12.76
N ALA A 124 -6.09 9.43 -12.21
CA ALA A 124 -6.30 10.59 -11.32
C ALA A 124 -7.07 11.73 -12.00
N THR A 125 -6.91 11.90 -13.32
CA THR A 125 -7.55 12.97 -14.10
C THR A 125 -8.91 12.59 -14.70
N ARG A 126 -9.39 11.35 -14.49
CA ARG A 126 -10.68 10.92 -14.99
C ARG A 126 -11.80 11.42 -14.08
N SER A 127 -12.91 11.87 -14.67
CA SER A 127 -14.14 12.06 -13.90
C SER A 127 -14.76 10.72 -13.53
N TRP A 128 -15.15 10.60 -12.28
CA TRP A 128 -15.84 9.44 -11.73
C TRP A 128 -17.28 9.78 -11.35
N ASP A 129 -17.75 10.96 -11.74
CA ASP A 129 -19.12 11.41 -11.53
C ASP A 129 -20.08 10.62 -12.41
N ILE A 130 -21.27 10.32 -11.88
CA ILE A 130 -22.30 9.60 -12.58
C ILE A 130 -23.54 10.50 -12.66
N ALA A 131 -23.89 10.91 -13.87
CA ALA A 131 -25.14 11.61 -14.08
C ALA A 131 -26.32 10.64 -13.93
N LEU A 132 -27.27 10.97 -13.07
CA LEU A 132 -28.52 10.23 -12.94
C LEU A 132 -29.51 10.70 -14.00
N PRO A 133 -30.20 9.79 -14.69
CA PRO A 133 -31.24 10.18 -15.69
C PRO A 133 -32.27 11.10 -15.05
N PRO A 134 -32.65 12.20 -15.73
CA PRO A 134 -33.71 13.06 -15.24
C PRO A 134 -35.06 12.32 -15.22
N SER A 135 -35.85 12.58 -14.18
CA SER A 135 -37.21 12.03 -14.02
C SER A 135 -38.21 13.14 -13.76
N VAL A 136 -39.44 12.91 -14.19
CA VAL A 136 -40.58 13.82 -13.93
C VAL A 136 -41.20 13.42 -12.59
N MET A 137 -41.20 14.35 -11.64
CA MET A 137 -41.95 14.21 -10.39
C MET A 137 -43.36 14.81 -10.56
N GLN A 138 -44.36 14.01 -10.24
CA GLN A 138 -45.76 14.50 -10.23
C GLN A 138 -45.95 15.45 -9.04
N ALA A 139 -46.82 16.47 -9.23
CA ALA A 139 -47.20 17.34 -8.15
C ALA A 139 -47.93 16.57 -7.05
N THR A 140 -47.65 16.90 -5.79
CA THR A 140 -48.39 16.42 -4.63
C THR A 140 -48.93 17.60 -3.83
N PRO A 141 -49.82 17.41 -2.85
CA PRO A 141 -50.28 18.50 -1.98
C PRO A 141 -49.15 19.19 -1.20
N LEU A 142 -47.98 18.53 -1.04
CA LEU A 142 -46.85 19.03 -0.27
C LEU A 142 -45.69 19.54 -1.15
N ALA A 143 -45.66 19.25 -2.44
CA ALA A 143 -44.57 19.64 -3.34
C ALA A 143 -45.10 19.88 -4.76
N ALA A 144 -44.59 20.92 -5.41
CA ALA A 144 -44.83 21.14 -6.83
C ALA A 144 -44.18 20.05 -7.66
N GLY A 145 -44.83 19.63 -8.74
CA GLY A 145 -44.24 18.74 -9.75
C GLY A 145 -43.10 19.44 -10.49
N GLY A 146 -42.24 18.66 -11.12
CA GLY A 146 -41.09 19.21 -11.85
C GLY A 146 -40.16 18.15 -12.42
N LEU A 147 -39.07 18.60 -13.00
CA LEU A 147 -38.00 17.77 -13.50
C LEU A 147 -36.92 17.66 -12.39
N ILE A 148 -36.60 16.42 -12.00
CA ILE A 148 -35.53 16.13 -11.03
C ILE A 148 -34.37 15.52 -11.78
N GLY A 149 -33.18 16.11 -11.62
CA GLY A 149 -31.89 15.54 -12.02
C GLY A 149 -30.95 15.41 -10.85
N GLY A 150 -29.95 14.57 -10.99
CA GLY A 150 -28.93 14.38 -9.97
C GLY A 150 -27.58 13.97 -10.53
N VAL A 151 -26.53 14.15 -9.72
CA VAL A 151 -25.18 13.67 -10.01
C VAL A 151 -24.66 12.96 -8.78
N VAL A 152 -24.14 11.74 -8.96
CA VAL A 152 -23.35 11.07 -7.91
C VAL A 152 -21.93 11.57 -8.01
N HIS A 153 -21.51 12.38 -7.07
CA HIS A 153 -20.14 12.88 -6.97
C HIS A 153 -19.33 11.99 -6.03
N ARG A 154 -18.21 11.43 -6.52
CA ARG A 154 -17.32 10.58 -5.71
C ARG A 154 -16.27 11.42 -5.02
N GLN A 155 -16.09 11.19 -3.73
CA GLN A 155 -15.11 11.89 -2.90
C GLN A 155 -14.10 10.91 -2.31
N PRO A 156 -12.84 11.35 -2.01
CA PRO A 156 -11.88 10.54 -1.29
C PRO A 156 -12.41 10.19 0.10
N VAL A 157 -12.01 9.02 0.61
CA VAL A 157 -12.49 8.54 1.92
C VAL A 157 -11.84 9.26 3.09
N GLY A 158 -10.66 9.86 2.90
CA GLY A 158 -9.86 10.46 3.97
C GLY A 158 -8.48 9.83 4.07
N VAL A 159 -8.08 9.45 5.28
CA VAL A 159 -6.80 8.81 5.60
C VAL A 159 -6.91 7.30 5.43
N VAL A 160 -5.96 6.70 4.70
CA VAL A 160 -5.88 5.26 4.48
C VAL A 160 -4.65 4.67 5.19
N ALA A 161 -4.86 3.80 6.16
CA ALA A 161 -3.80 2.95 6.69
C ALA A 161 -3.55 1.79 5.71
N CYS A 162 -2.37 1.77 5.11
CA CYS A 162 -1.94 0.78 4.13
C CYS A 162 -1.00 -0.24 4.78
N ILE A 163 -1.50 -1.45 5.03
CA ILE A 163 -0.74 -2.52 5.70
C ILE A 163 -0.48 -3.62 4.68
N SER A 164 0.81 -3.84 4.34
CA SER A 164 1.22 -4.81 3.32
C SER A 164 1.74 -6.12 3.92
N PRO A 165 1.66 -7.22 3.16
CA PRO A 165 2.23 -8.50 3.54
C PRO A 165 3.73 -8.55 3.22
N TYR A 166 4.39 -9.64 3.66
CA TYR A 166 5.83 -9.85 3.47
C TYR A 166 6.21 -10.40 2.08
N ASN A 167 5.31 -11.10 1.40
CA ASN A 167 5.69 -11.84 0.18
C ASN A 167 5.86 -10.96 -1.07
N PHE A 168 5.08 -9.89 -1.19
CA PHE A 168 5.16 -8.92 -2.29
C PHE A 168 5.10 -7.49 -1.73
N PRO A 169 6.13 -7.03 -0.97
CA PRO A 169 6.05 -5.77 -0.22
C PRO A 169 5.78 -4.57 -1.12
N LEU A 170 6.64 -4.35 -2.12
CA LEU A 170 6.56 -3.15 -2.94
C LEU A 170 5.30 -3.11 -3.80
N VAL A 171 5.00 -4.20 -4.50
CA VAL A 171 3.84 -4.25 -5.39
C VAL A 171 2.52 -4.13 -4.63
N ASN A 172 2.41 -4.75 -3.44
CA ASN A 172 1.22 -4.62 -2.61
C ASN A 172 1.09 -3.23 -1.99
N MET A 173 2.20 -2.65 -1.50
CA MET A 173 2.16 -1.30 -0.94
C MET A 173 1.75 -0.29 -2.01
N VAL A 174 2.37 -0.31 -3.19
CA VAL A 174 2.00 0.59 -4.29
C VAL A 174 0.57 0.35 -4.75
N GLY A 175 0.10 -0.90 -4.75
CA GLY A 175 -1.30 -1.24 -5.05
C GLY A 175 -2.32 -0.62 -4.10
N LYS A 176 -1.91 -0.24 -2.89
CA LYS A 176 -2.75 0.43 -1.89
C LYS A 176 -2.60 1.96 -1.95
N ILE A 177 -1.36 2.45 -2.00
CA ILE A 177 -1.11 3.89 -1.93
C ILE A 177 -1.41 4.62 -3.24
N ALA A 178 -1.09 4.04 -4.40
CA ALA A 178 -1.27 4.73 -5.67
C ALA A 178 -2.75 5.08 -5.98
N PRO A 179 -3.74 4.15 -5.83
CA PRO A 179 -5.14 4.51 -5.99
C PRO A 179 -5.63 5.51 -4.93
N ALA A 180 -5.18 5.38 -3.66
CA ALA A 180 -5.55 6.29 -2.59
C ALA A 180 -5.08 7.73 -2.88
N LEU A 181 -3.79 7.89 -3.22
CA LEU A 181 -3.20 9.19 -3.55
C LEU A 181 -3.81 9.81 -4.81
N ALA A 182 -4.10 9.00 -5.83
CA ALA A 182 -4.70 9.45 -7.08
C ALA A 182 -6.04 10.16 -6.87
N VAL A 183 -6.88 9.64 -5.97
CA VAL A 183 -8.19 10.21 -5.67
C VAL A 183 -8.15 11.31 -4.61
N GLY A 184 -6.99 11.56 -3.98
CA GLY A 184 -6.81 12.62 -2.99
C GLY A 184 -6.89 12.16 -1.53
N CYS A 185 -6.78 10.86 -1.24
CA CYS A 185 -6.58 10.34 0.12
C CYS A 185 -5.12 10.53 0.55
N THR A 186 -4.88 10.70 1.85
CA THR A 186 -3.56 10.61 2.47
C THR A 186 -3.30 9.21 3.01
N VAL A 187 -2.05 8.84 3.22
CA VAL A 187 -1.70 7.45 3.56
C VAL A 187 -0.72 7.35 4.73
N VAL A 188 -0.91 6.29 5.52
CA VAL A 188 0.08 5.79 6.48
C VAL A 188 0.47 4.38 6.04
N MET A 189 1.70 4.20 5.62
CA MET A 189 2.25 2.91 5.21
C MET A 189 2.79 2.14 6.42
N LYS A 190 2.39 0.88 6.55
CA LYS A 190 2.94 -0.05 7.54
C LYS A 190 3.29 -1.37 6.84
N PRO A 191 4.55 -1.57 6.43
CA PRO A 191 5.01 -2.83 5.85
C PRO A 191 5.04 -3.97 6.87
N ALA A 192 5.16 -5.19 6.39
CA ALA A 192 5.48 -6.34 7.24
C ALA A 192 6.86 -6.16 7.90
N PRO A 193 7.07 -6.69 9.12
CA PRO A 193 8.34 -6.52 9.81
C PRO A 193 9.50 -7.29 9.18
N GLN A 194 9.22 -8.25 8.31
CA GLN A 194 10.23 -9.06 7.65
C GLN A 194 10.97 -8.30 6.55
N ASP A 195 10.29 -7.35 5.88
CA ASP A 195 10.78 -6.68 4.67
C ASP A 195 10.40 -5.20 4.59
N PRO A 196 10.70 -4.41 5.61
CA PRO A 196 10.27 -3.02 5.68
C PRO A 196 11.19 -2.04 4.92
N LEU A 197 12.45 -2.42 4.61
CA LEU A 197 13.45 -1.48 4.12
C LEU A 197 13.12 -0.95 2.74
N ALA A 198 12.66 -1.81 1.83
CA ALA A 198 12.22 -1.40 0.50
C ALA A 198 11.03 -0.42 0.54
N ILE A 199 10.19 -0.48 1.58
CA ILE A 199 9.08 0.47 1.74
C ILE A 199 9.54 1.80 2.34
N ILE A 200 10.59 1.80 3.16
CA ILE A 200 11.22 3.04 3.60
C ILE A 200 11.92 3.71 2.41
N GLU A 201 12.61 2.95 1.54
CA GLU A 201 13.17 3.47 0.27
C GLU A 201 12.08 4.07 -0.63
N LEU A 202 10.91 3.41 -0.73
CA LEU A 202 9.75 3.96 -1.43
C LEU A 202 9.33 5.31 -0.86
N ALA A 203 9.27 5.44 0.49
CA ALA A 203 8.93 6.69 1.14
C ALA A 203 10.00 7.78 0.90
N GLU A 204 11.29 7.41 0.86
CA GLU A 204 12.38 8.35 0.51
C GLU A 204 12.21 8.87 -0.92
N ILE A 205 11.89 7.98 -1.87
CA ILE A 205 11.59 8.37 -3.26
C ILE A 205 10.39 9.32 -3.29
N MET A 206 9.29 8.99 -2.61
CA MET A 206 8.09 9.83 -2.57
C MET A 206 8.36 11.20 -1.96
N HIS A 207 9.16 11.25 -0.89
CA HIS A 207 9.58 12.52 -0.29
C HIS A 207 10.43 13.35 -1.27
N ALA A 208 11.38 12.71 -1.96
CA ALA A 208 12.27 13.37 -2.93
C ALA A 208 11.53 13.89 -4.17
N VAL A 209 10.51 13.20 -4.67
CA VAL A 209 9.69 13.67 -5.81
C VAL A 209 8.70 14.77 -5.43
N GLY A 210 8.58 15.11 -4.14
CA GLY A 210 7.86 16.28 -3.66
C GLY A 210 6.41 16.02 -3.22
N PHE A 211 6.05 14.83 -2.76
CA PHE A 211 4.78 14.67 -2.06
C PHE A 211 4.75 15.58 -0.83
N PRO A 212 3.67 16.35 -0.62
CA PRO A 212 3.62 17.31 0.48
C PRO A 212 3.74 16.63 1.85
N PRO A 213 4.28 17.34 2.87
CA PRO A 213 4.37 16.85 4.24
C PRO A 213 3.04 16.30 4.74
N GLY A 214 3.06 15.12 5.38
CA GLY A 214 1.89 14.45 5.94
C GLY A 214 1.02 13.69 4.92
N VAL A 215 1.14 13.95 3.61
CA VAL A 215 0.39 13.19 2.58
C VAL A 215 0.80 11.71 2.57
N VAL A 216 2.09 11.47 2.79
CA VAL A 216 2.68 10.13 2.89
C VAL A 216 3.42 10.02 4.21
N ASN A 217 3.12 8.97 4.96
CA ASN A 217 3.80 8.63 6.20
C ASN A 217 4.21 7.15 6.14
N VAL A 218 5.31 6.78 6.77
CA VAL A 218 5.72 5.38 6.94
C VAL A 218 6.13 5.12 8.37
N ILE A 219 5.57 4.07 8.94
CA ILE A 219 5.98 3.49 10.21
C ILE A 219 6.33 2.02 10.02
N THR A 220 7.33 1.56 10.74
CA THR A 220 7.73 0.16 10.79
C THR A 220 7.68 -0.33 12.23
N SER A 221 7.28 -1.55 12.45
CA SER A 221 7.35 -2.19 13.78
C SER A 221 7.19 -3.70 13.65
N SER A 222 7.98 -4.44 14.40
CA SER A 222 7.83 -5.89 14.61
C SER A 222 6.71 -6.21 15.60
N LYS A 223 6.29 -5.22 16.41
CA LYS A 223 5.23 -5.37 17.40
C LYS A 223 3.85 -5.09 16.78
N PRO A 224 2.80 -5.82 17.16
CA PRO A 224 1.45 -5.59 16.65
C PRO A 224 0.81 -4.26 17.08
N ALA A 225 1.22 -3.71 18.23
CA ALA A 225 0.54 -2.58 18.86
C ALA A 225 0.47 -1.31 18.00
N PRO A 226 1.56 -0.85 17.30
CA PRO A 226 1.46 0.31 16.41
C PRO A 226 0.52 0.11 15.22
N ALA A 227 0.48 -1.11 14.65
CA ALA A 227 -0.48 -1.43 13.60
C ALA A 227 -1.93 -1.45 14.12
N ALA A 228 -2.15 -2.00 15.32
CA ALA A 228 -3.46 -2.00 15.98
C ALA A 228 -3.93 -0.57 16.26
N ALA A 229 -3.05 0.33 16.70
CA ALA A 229 -3.36 1.74 16.90
C ALA A 229 -3.91 2.39 15.62
N LEU A 230 -3.32 2.14 14.45
CA LEU A 230 -3.86 2.64 13.18
C LEU A 230 -5.28 2.13 12.90
N THR A 231 -5.63 0.91 13.34
CA THR A 231 -6.96 0.34 13.10
C THR A 231 -8.03 0.91 14.03
N THR A 232 -7.64 1.44 15.18
CA THR A 232 -8.56 2.05 16.17
C THR A 232 -8.56 3.58 16.12
N SER A 233 -7.51 4.20 15.55
CA SER A 233 -7.34 5.66 15.51
C SER A 233 -8.53 6.37 14.87
N PRO A 234 -9.11 7.41 15.50
CA PRO A 234 -10.16 8.22 14.90
C PRO A 234 -9.68 9.03 13.68
N ASN A 235 -8.38 9.19 13.51
CA ASN A 235 -7.75 9.91 12.41
C ASN A 235 -7.53 9.04 11.16
N VAL A 236 -7.95 7.79 11.18
CA VAL A 236 -7.89 6.86 10.04
C VAL A 236 -9.31 6.53 9.59
N ASP A 237 -9.64 6.77 8.32
CA ASP A 237 -10.97 6.54 7.75
C ASP A 237 -11.11 5.17 7.09
N MET A 238 -10.00 4.61 6.62
CA MET A 238 -9.98 3.32 5.93
C MET A 238 -8.72 2.53 6.27
N VAL A 239 -8.88 1.20 6.38
CA VAL A 239 -7.75 0.26 6.47
C VAL A 239 -7.73 -0.58 5.20
N SER A 240 -6.60 -0.55 4.48
CA SER A 240 -6.30 -1.45 3.37
C SER A 240 -5.25 -2.45 3.83
N PHE A 241 -5.67 -3.67 4.09
CA PHE A 241 -4.86 -4.75 4.67
C PHE A 241 -4.72 -5.92 3.70
N THR A 242 -3.53 -6.49 3.62
CA THR A 242 -3.29 -7.81 3.01
C THR A 242 -2.50 -8.66 4.00
N GLY A 243 -3.02 -9.85 4.34
CA GLY A 243 -2.40 -10.76 5.28
C GLY A 243 -3.31 -11.89 5.73
N SER A 244 -3.11 -12.40 6.96
CA SER A 244 -3.87 -13.54 7.45
C SER A 244 -5.34 -13.20 7.78
N THR A 245 -6.24 -14.16 7.57
CA THR A 245 -7.68 -14.04 7.89
C THR A 245 -7.90 -13.67 9.35
N GLY A 246 -7.17 -14.28 10.29
CA GLY A 246 -7.33 -13.97 11.72
C GLY A 246 -6.96 -12.52 12.07
N VAL A 247 -5.98 -11.90 11.39
CA VAL A 247 -5.69 -10.48 11.55
C VAL A 247 -6.78 -9.63 10.89
N GLY A 248 -7.27 -10.03 9.71
CA GLY A 248 -8.39 -9.34 9.04
C GLY A 248 -9.64 -9.25 9.93
N VAL A 249 -10.00 -10.35 10.61
CA VAL A 249 -11.14 -10.36 11.57
C VAL A 249 -10.92 -9.33 12.69
N ARG A 250 -9.71 -9.30 13.28
CA ARG A 250 -9.41 -8.32 14.35
C ARG A 250 -9.46 -6.87 13.84
N ILE A 251 -9.06 -6.62 12.60
CA ILE A 251 -9.17 -5.30 11.98
C ILE A 251 -10.64 -4.91 11.81
N MET A 252 -11.50 -5.85 11.38
CA MET A 252 -12.94 -5.62 11.27
C MET A 252 -13.54 -5.25 12.62
N GLU A 253 -13.26 -6.02 13.65
CA GLU A 253 -13.73 -5.78 15.01
C GLU A 253 -13.26 -4.42 15.55
N ALA A 254 -11.96 -4.12 15.42
CA ALA A 254 -11.38 -2.87 15.88
C ALA A 254 -11.92 -1.63 15.14
N GLY A 255 -12.16 -1.75 13.84
CA GLY A 255 -12.67 -0.67 13.00
C GLY A 255 -14.16 -0.37 13.20
N ALA A 256 -14.92 -1.26 13.81
CA ALA A 256 -16.36 -1.13 13.98
C ALA A 256 -16.76 0.12 14.79
N ALA A 257 -16.00 0.47 15.83
CA ALA A 257 -16.28 1.60 16.70
C ALA A 257 -16.32 2.96 15.98
N THR A 258 -15.61 3.09 14.86
CA THR A 258 -15.55 4.30 14.04
C THR A 258 -16.11 4.09 12.62
N MET A 259 -16.77 2.95 12.38
CA MET A 259 -17.34 2.58 11.08
C MET A 259 -16.33 2.70 9.92
N LYS A 260 -15.05 2.36 10.17
CA LYS A 260 -13.98 2.45 9.19
C LYS A 260 -14.30 1.61 7.95
N ARG A 261 -14.01 2.16 6.79
CA ARG A 261 -13.98 1.37 5.57
C ARG A 261 -12.82 0.39 5.59
N GLN A 262 -13.01 -0.77 5.02
CA GLN A 262 -12.00 -1.83 5.02
C GLN A 262 -11.90 -2.46 3.64
N LEU A 263 -10.68 -2.63 3.17
CA LEU A 263 -10.33 -3.45 2.02
C LEU A 263 -9.39 -4.55 2.53
N LEU A 264 -9.88 -5.75 2.56
CA LEU A 264 -9.17 -6.90 3.16
C LEU A 264 -8.86 -7.92 2.07
N GLU A 265 -7.58 -8.11 1.79
CA GLU A 265 -7.05 -9.17 0.94
C GLU A 265 -6.45 -10.24 1.85
N LEU A 266 -7.10 -11.38 1.95
CA LEU A 266 -6.81 -12.37 2.98
C LEU A 266 -6.31 -13.68 2.36
N GLY A 267 -5.79 -14.56 3.22
CA GLY A 267 -5.31 -15.87 2.82
C GLY A 267 -6.42 -16.81 2.34
N GLY A 268 -6.03 -17.78 1.59
CA GLY A 268 -6.92 -18.82 1.08
C GLY A 268 -6.16 -20.08 0.72
N LYS A 269 -6.90 -21.08 0.23
CA LYS A 269 -6.37 -22.31 -0.36
C LYS A 269 -7.12 -22.57 -1.67
N GLY A 270 -6.64 -21.97 -2.77
CA GLY A 270 -7.17 -22.22 -4.09
C GLY A 270 -7.01 -23.71 -4.46
N ALA A 271 -8.05 -24.31 -5.00
CA ALA A 271 -8.00 -25.71 -5.41
C ALA A 271 -7.45 -25.84 -6.84
N GLY A 272 -6.47 -26.75 -7.02
CA GLY A 272 -6.08 -27.23 -8.33
C GLY A 272 -6.96 -28.43 -8.71
N LEU A 273 -7.79 -28.30 -9.74
CA LEU A 273 -8.64 -29.38 -10.21
C LEU A 273 -8.06 -30.00 -11.49
N VAL A 274 -7.68 -31.27 -11.41
CA VAL A 274 -7.17 -32.05 -12.55
C VAL A 274 -8.22 -33.13 -12.91
N LEU A 275 -8.86 -32.97 -14.08
CA LEU A 275 -9.86 -33.89 -14.55
C LEU A 275 -9.20 -35.17 -15.12
N HIS A 276 -10.00 -36.26 -15.28
CA HIS A 276 -9.52 -37.57 -15.70
C HIS A 276 -8.96 -37.60 -17.14
N ASP A 277 -9.36 -36.64 -17.97
CA ASP A 277 -8.93 -36.49 -19.35
C ASP A 277 -7.83 -35.43 -19.53
N ALA A 278 -7.30 -34.86 -18.42
CA ALA A 278 -6.26 -33.83 -18.47
C ALA A 278 -4.92 -34.42 -18.99
N ASP A 279 -4.17 -33.57 -19.68
CA ASP A 279 -2.77 -33.82 -19.98
C ASP A 279 -1.94 -33.72 -18.69
N ILE A 280 -1.49 -34.83 -18.17
CA ILE A 280 -0.79 -34.93 -16.89
C ILE A 280 0.51 -34.10 -16.90
N ALA A 281 1.26 -34.10 -18.01
CA ALA A 281 2.51 -33.34 -18.09
C ALA A 281 2.26 -31.83 -17.98
N LYS A 282 1.21 -31.31 -18.63
CA LYS A 282 0.78 -29.93 -18.50
C LYS A 282 0.26 -29.62 -17.11
N ALA A 283 -0.52 -30.48 -16.50
CA ALA A 283 -1.04 -30.35 -15.15
C ALA A 283 0.10 -30.25 -14.12
N VAL A 284 1.09 -31.17 -14.21
CA VAL A 284 2.28 -31.12 -13.35
C VAL A 284 3.07 -29.81 -13.54
N GLY A 285 3.31 -29.40 -14.80
CA GLY A 285 4.00 -28.15 -15.09
C GLY A 285 3.27 -26.92 -14.54
N ALA A 286 1.95 -26.88 -14.63
CA ALA A 286 1.14 -25.80 -14.07
C ALA A 286 1.22 -25.74 -12.54
N ILE A 287 1.08 -26.89 -11.85
CA ILE A 287 1.18 -26.96 -10.38
C ILE A 287 2.59 -26.58 -9.92
N GLN A 288 3.63 -27.12 -10.58
CA GLN A 288 5.01 -26.78 -10.26
C GLN A 288 5.30 -25.29 -10.43
N SER A 289 4.77 -24.66 -11.47
CA SER A 289 4.97 -23.23 -11.72
C SER A 289 4.39 -22.37 -10.60
N VAL A 290 3.27 -22.75 -9.99
CA VAL A 290 2.68 -22.04 -8.84
C VAL A 290 3.55 -22.22 -7.58
N TRP A 291 3.98 -23.45 -7.27
CA TRP A 291 4.73 -23.71 -6.04
C TRP A 291 6.14 -23.12 -6.04
N SER A 292 6.84 -23.22 -7.17
CA SER A 292 8.22 -22.75 -7.29
C SER A 292 8.35 -21.27 -7.65
N PHE A 293 7.23 -20.63 -8.02
CA PHE A 293 7.24 -19.26 -8.56
C PHE A 293 7.86 -18.24 -7.59
N HIS A 294 7.54 -18.32 -6.32
CA HIS A 294 8.01 -17.38 -5.29
C HIS A 294 8.42 -18.09 -4.01
N SER A 295 9.23 -19.13 -4.11
CA SER A 295 9.73 -19.89 -2.96
C SER A 295 8.62 -20.38 -2.01
N GLY A 296 7.44 -20.70 -2.56
CA GLY A 296 6.27 -21.14 -1.78
C GLY A 296 5.49 -20.03 -1.05
N GLN A 297 5.71 -18.76 -1.38
CA GLN A 297 5.10 -17.61 -0.72
C GLN A 297 3.81 -17.08 -1.42
N ILE A 298 3.19 -17.92 -2.28
CA ILE A 298 1.94 -17.56 -2.97
C ILE A 298 0.79 -18.42 -2.42
#